data_8438d16e77c808d88055b88ee21577fc
#
_entry.id   8438d16e77c808d88055b88ee21577fc
#
_cell.length_a   1.000
_cell.length_b   1.000
_cell.length_c   1.000
_cell.angle_alpha   90.00
_cell.angle_beta   90.00
_cell.angle_gamma   90.00
#
_symmetry.space_group_name_H-M   'P 1'
#
loop_
_entity.id
_entity.type
_entity.pdbx_description
1 polymer ?
#
loop_
_entity_poly.entity_id
_entity_poly.type
_entity_poly.pdbx_seq_one_letter_code
_entity_poly.pdbx_strand_id
1 'polypeptide(L)'
;MMKSTLTALCLFAALVFVSHAWGLDFQEGRYEITSSIDMPGMPGAIPPTTITRCMSPQDPVPDQSAAESNCKVIDMKTEGNTVTWKVECQQEGQTMKGSGKMTYFGDRFEGLIDTVMLQPQGTMTMKTTIMGKRIGDCP
;
A
#
# COMPACT_ATOMS: atom_id res chain seq x y z
N MET A 1 -4.98 28.39 71.15
CA MET A 1 -3.94 27.68 70.36
C MET A 1 -4.65 26.88 69.28
N MET A 2 -4.80 27.50 68.13
CA MET A 2 -5.40 26.80 66.94
C MET A 2 -4.29 26.45 65.99
N LYS A 3 -4.04 25.17 65.78
CA LYS A 3 -3.14 24.67 64.76
C LYS A 3 -3.95 24.49 63.48
N SER A 4 -3.72 25.42 62.57
CA SER A 4 -4.25 25.35 61.21
C SER A 4 -3.41 24.37 60.40
N THR A 5 -3.97 23.24 60.05
CA THR A 5 -3.39 22.29 59.12
C THR A 5 -3.83 22.65 57.71
N LEU A 6 -2.90 23.24 56.96
CA LEU A 6 -3.07 23.55 55.54
C LEU A 6 -2.93 22.27 54.75
N THR A 7 -4.04 21.69 54.32
CA THR A 7 -4.04 20.54 53.43
C THR A 7 -3.83 21.04 52.00
N ALA A 8 -2.61 20.91 51.49
CA ALA A 8 -2.27 21.19 50.10
C ALA A 8 -2.85 20.10 49.20
N LEU A 9 -3.91 20.41 48.49
CA LEU A 9 -4.54 19.53 47.48
C LEU A 9 -3.71 19.65 46.19
N CYS A 10 -2.77 18.71 46.01
CA CYS A 10 -2.06 18.58 44.75
C CYS A 10 -3.01 17.98 43.72
N LEU A 11 -3.60 18.84 42.90
CA LEU A 11 -4.29 18.47 41.64
C LEU A 11 -3.25 18.02 40.63
N PHE A 12 -3.01 16.73 40.57
CA PHE A 12 -2.27 16.08 39.49
C PHE A 12 -3.15 16.08 38.25
N ALA A 13 -3.04 17.11 37.41
CA ALA A 13 -3.61 17.08 36.06
C ALA A 13 -2.84 16.06 35.24
N ALA A 14 -3.36 14.84 35.16
CA ALA A 14 -2.88 13.83 34.24
C ALA A 14 -3.17 14.30 32.81
N LEU A 15 -2.18 14.88 32.16
CA LEU A 15 -2.18 15.12 30.72
C LEU A 15 -2.16 13.74 30.03
N VAL A 16 -3.35 13.27 29.66
CA VAL A 16 -3.49 12.12 28.77
C VAL A 16 -3.00 12.57 27.40
N PHE A 17 -1.74 12.29 27.08
CA PHE A 17 -1.24 12.36 25.73
C PHE A 17 -1.95 11.25 24.94
N VAL A 18 -3.02 11.60 24.25
CA VAL A 18 -3.61 10.75 23.23
C VAL A 18 -2.59 10.70 22.10
N SER A 19 -1.75 9.67 22.13
CA SER A 19 -0.89 9.32 21.01
C SER A 19 -1.81 8.95 19.86
N HIS A 20 -2.03 9.88 18.93
CA HIS A 20 -2.64 9.57 17.65
C HIS A 20 -1.67 8.65 16.94
N ALA A 21 -1.92 7.36 16.99
CA ALA A 21 -1.28 6.41 16.12
C ALA A 21 -1.69 6.81 14.69
N TRP A 22 -0.77 7.42 13.98
CA TRP A 22 -0.92 7.74 12.55
C TRP A 22 -0.88 6.43 11.80
N GLY A 23 -2.00 5.69 11.82
CA GLY A 23 -2.20 4.52 11.00
C GLY A 23 -2.52 4.94 9.57
N LEU A 24 -2.30 4.03 8.64
CA LEU A 24 -2.69 4.17 7.24
C LEU A 24 -4.20 4.46 7.16
N ASP A 25 -4.60 5.55 6.50
CA ASP A 25 -6.01 5.89 6.28
C ASP A 25 -6.59 4.98 5.19
N PHE A 26 -6.88 3.75 5.60
CA PHE A 26 -7.34 2.68 4.73
C PHE A 26 -8.43 1.88 5.41
N GLN A 27 -9.61 1.88 4.83
CA GLN A 27 -10.75 1.10 5.33
C GLN A 27 -10.70 -0.32 4.78
N GLU A 28 -10.74 -1.29 5.67
CA GLU A 28 -10.91 -2.69 5.28
C GLU A 28 -12.21 -2.89 4.52
N GLY A 29 -12.18 -3.76 3.50
CA GLY A 29 -13.36 -4.07 2.73
C GLY A 29 -13.08 -4.66 1.36
N ARG A 30 -14.15 -4.81 0.61
CA ARG A 30 -14.11 -5.25 -0.78
C ARG A 30 -13.90 -4.06 -1.69
N TYR A 31 -12.87 -4.14 -2.51
CA TYR A 31 -12.47 -3.10 -3.44
C TYR A 31 -12.65 -3.56 -4.88
N GLU A 32 -13.16 -2.68 -5.69
CA GLU A 32 -13.06 -2.74 -7.15
C GLU A 32 -11.76 -2.07 -7.56
N ILE A 33 -10.87 -2.82 -8.20
CA ILE A 33 -9.51 -2.38 -8.53
C ILE A 33 -9.37 -2.37 -10.05
N THR A 34 -9.08 -1.21 -10.60
CA THR A 34 -8.81 -1.02 -12.03
C THR A 34 -7.33 -0.80 -12.24
N SER A 35 -6.74 -1.60 -13.13
CA SER A 35 -5.34 -1.52 -13.52
C SER A 35 -5.22 -1.16 -15.00
N SER A 36 -4.39 -0.18 -15.30
CA SER A 36 -4.04 0.25 -16.66
C SER A 36 -2.54 0.07 -16.86
N ILE A 37 -2.17 -0.62 -17.93
CA ILE A 37 -0.76 -0.93 -18.25
C ILE A 37 -0.33 -0.11 -19.45
N ASP A 38 0.81 0.57 -19.31
CA ASP A 38 1.51 1.28 -20.38
C ASP A 38 2.87 0.62 -20.63
N MET A 39 3.12 0.26 -21.87
CA MET A 39 4.39 -0.30 -22.32
C MET A 39 5.00 0.61 -23.38
N PRO A 40 6.03 1.41 -23.04
CA PRO A 40 6.71 2.27 -24.01
C PRO A 40 7.28 1.45 -25.17
N GLY A 41 6.96 1.85 -26.39
CA GLY A 41 7.43 1.20 -27.61
C GLY A 41 6.52 0.10 -28.16
N MET A 42 5.41 -0.20 -27.51
CA MET A 42 4.40 -1.14 -28.04
C MET A 42 3.27 -0.34 -28.71
N PRO A 43 3.02 -0.53 -30.01
CA PRO A 43 1.88 0.11 -30.67
C PRO A 43 0.58 -0.58 -30.22
N GLY A 44 -0.29 0.17 -29.57
CA GLY A 44 -1.60 -0.30 -29.14
C GLY A 44 -1.83 -0.10 -27.64
N ALA A 45 -3.01 0.40 -27.27
CA ALA A 45 -3.40 0.52 -25.87
C ALA A 45 -3.87 -0.83 -25.34
N ILE A 46 -3.34 -1.24 -24.19
CA ILE A 46 -3.86 -2.40 -23.46
C ILE A 46 -5.11 -1.94 -22.71
N PRO A 47 -6.27 -2.59 -22.91
CA PRO A 47 -7.49 -2.22 -22.20
C PRO A 47 -7.29 -2.34 -20.69
N PRO A 48 -7.82 -1.41 -19.88
CA PRO A 48 -7.81 -1.52 -18.44
C PRO A 48 -8.51 -2.80 -17.98
N THR A 49 -7.97 -3.41 -16.94
CA THR A 49 -8.55 -4.61 -16.31
C THR A 49 -9.13 -4.23 -14.96
N THR A 50 -10.33 -4.70 -14.66
CA THR A 50 -10.98 -4.48 -13.37
C THR A 50 -11.20 -5.81 -12.67
N ILE A 51 -10.79 -5.86 -11.40
CA ILE A 51 -10.98 -7.02 -10.52
C ILE A 51 -11.62 -6.57 -9.21
N THR A 52 -12.24 -7.49 -8.49
CA THR A 52 -12.77 -7.26 -7.14
C THR A 52 -11.98 -8.09 -6.14
N ARG A 53 -11.51 -7.45 -5.06
CA ARG A 53 -10.71 -8.11 -4.03
C ARG A 53 -11.02 -7.56 -2.63
N CYS A 54 -10.90 -8.42 -1.62
CA CYS A 54 -10.86 -8.00 -0.23
C CYS A 54 -9.47 -7.53 0.14
N MET A 55 -9.40 -6.37 0.80
CA MET A 55 -8.17 -5.75 1.23
C MET A 55 -8.27 -5.28 2.68
N SER A 56 -7.15 -5.28 3.38
CA SER A 56 -7.05 -4.84 4.78
C SER A 56 -5.79 -4.01 5.01
N PRO A 57 -5.73 -3.22 6.09
CA PRO A 57 -4.53 -2.46 6.45
C PRO A 57 -3.31 -3.33 6.75
N GLN A 58 -3.50 -4.62 7.07
CA GLN A 58 -2.42 -5.58 7.31
C GLN A 58 -1.78 -6.07 6.00
N ASP A 59 -2.54 -6.02 4.91
CA ASP A 59 -2.08 -6.37 3.57
C ASP A 59 -2.48 -5.27 2.58
N PRO A 60 -1.79 -4.12 2.67
CA PRO A 60 -2.20 -2.92 1.93
C PRO A 60 -1.85 -3.00 0.44
N VAL A 61 -0.90 -3.82 0.06
CA VAL A 61 -0.50 -3.94 -1.35
C VAL A 61 -1.29 -5.08 -1.99
N PRO A 62 -2.06 -4.83 -3.07
CA PRO A 62 -2.70 -5.90 -3.80
C PRO A 62 -1.65 -6.91 -4.23
N ASP A 63 -1.77 -8.13 -3.72
CA ASP A 63 -0.84 -9.20 -4.06
C ASP A 63 -0.90 -9.44 -5.58
N GLN A 64 0.13 -8.99 -6.27
CA GLN A 64 0.31 -9.22 -7.70
C GLN A 64 1.17 -10.46 -7.96
N SER A 65 1.74 -11.01 -6.92
CA SER A 65 2.38 -12.30 -7.00
C SER A 65 1.29 -13.36 -7.07
N ALA A 66 0.91 -13.75 -8.27
CA ALA A 66 0.31 -15.07 -8.41
C ALA A 66 1.21 -16.06 -7.64
N ALA A 67 0.61 -16.97 -6.89
CA ALA A 67 1.31 -17.91 -5.99
C ALA A 67 2.37 -18.80 -6.70
N GLU A 68 2.61 -18.59 -7.97
CA GLU A 68 3.52 -19.33 -8.84
C GLU A 68 4.83 -18.59 -9.16
N SER A 69 4.95 -17.30 -8.82
CA SER A 69 6.18 -16.55 -9.09
C SER A 69 7.04 -16.44 -7.84
N ASN A 70 8.31 -16.80 -7.96
CA ASN A 70 9.33 -16.60 -6.91
C ASN A 70 9.62 -15.10 -6.70
N CYS A 71 8.63 -14.39 -6.18
CA CYS A 71 8.72 -12.96 -5.90
C CYS A 71 9.00 -12.70 -4.43
N LYS A 72 9.87 -11.74 -4.16
CA LYS A 72 10.12 -11.21 -2.82
C LYS A 72 9.82 -9.73 -2.79
N VAL A 73 8.96 -9.33 -1.84
CA VAL A 73 8.81 -7.93 -1.51
C VAL A 73 10.00 -7.53 -0.64
N ILE A 74 10.70 -6.51 -1.08
CA ILE A 74 11.85 -5.93 -0.40
C ILE A 74 11.59 -4.44 -0.19
N ASP A 75 12.17 -3.88 0.87
CA ASP A 75 12.20 -2.43 1.10
C ASP A 75 10.79 -1.77 1.16
N MET A 76 9.85 -2.39 1.89
CA MET A 76 8.52 -1.80 2.13
C MET A 76 8.59 -0.72 3.20
N LYS A 77 8.05 0.46 2.90
CA LYS A 77 7.95 1.61 3.83
C LYS A 77 6.55 2.19 3.80
N THR A 78 6.10 2.65 4.95
CA THR A 78 4.85 3.39 5.10
C THR A 78 5.15 4.77 5.68
N GLU A 79 4.76 5.80 4.97
CA GLU A 79 4.91 7.20 5.37
C GLU A 79 3.55 7.91 5.22
N GLY A 80 2.91 8.22 6.35
CA GLY A 80 1.55 8.76 6.35
C GLY A 80 0.58 7.78 5.65
N ASN A 81 -0.11 8.24 4.63
CA ASN A 81 -1.05 7.46 3.83
C ASN A 81 -0.42 6.80 2.59
N THR A 82 0.89 6.82 2.49
CA THR A 82 1.62 6.29 1.33
C THR A 82 2.45 5.08 1.71
N VAL A 83 2.29 4.00 0.95
CA VAL A 83 3.13 2.80 1.01
C VAL A 83 3.98 2.74 -0.23
N THR A 84 5.27 2.55 -0.06
CA THR A 84 6.23 2.28 -1.14
C THR A 84 6.88 0.93 -0.93
N TRP A 85 7.13 0.21 -2.00
CA TRP A 85 7.79 -1.09 -1.92
C TRP A 85 8.62 -1.36 -3.18
N LYS A 86 9.51 -2.33 -3.04
CA LYS A 86 10.21 -2.94 -4.17
C LYS A 86 9.91 -4.43 -4.18
N VAL A 87 9.85 -5.01 -5.35
CA VAL A 87 9.67 -6.45 -5.55
C VAL A 87 10.73 -6.95 -6.52
N GLU A 88 11.23 -8.13 -6.26
CA GLU A 88 12.13 -8.86 -7.15
C GLU A 88 11.59 -10.27 -7.35
N CYS A 89 11.38 -10.63 -8.61
CA CYS A 89 10.88 -11.93 -9.02
C CYS A 89 11.91 -12.63 -9.89
N GLN A 90 12.04 -13.94 -9.70
CA GLN A 90 12.88 -14.81 -10.53
C GLN A 90 12.00 -15.88 -11.15
N GLN A 91 11.91 -15.91 -12.45
CA GLN A 91 11.11 -16.89 -13.19
C GLN A 91 11.88 -17.35 -14.42
N GLU A 92 12.11 -18.66 -14.53
CA GLU A 92 12.72 -19.31 -15.72
C GLU A 92 14.01 -18.64 -16.23
N GLY A 93 14.89 -18.19 -15.31
CA GLY A 93 16.14 -17.53 -15.68
C GLY A 93 16.00 -16.04 -16.03
N GLN A 94 14.80 -15.48 -15.94
CA GLN A 94 14.55 -14.05 -16.11
C GLN A 94 14.40 -13.37 -14.74
N THR A 95 14.92 -12.16 -14.63
CA THR A 95 14.75 -11.33 -13.43
C THR A 95 13.79 -10.19 -13.74
N MET A 96 12.74 -10.07 -12.94
CA MET A 96 11.82 -8.95 -12.96
C MET A 96 12.00 -8.14 -11.68
N LYS A 97 12.15 -6.84 -11.82
CA LYS A 97 12.22 -5.90 -10.70
C LYS A 97 11.08 -4.91 -10.81
N GLY A 98 10.40 -4.69 -9.70
CA GLY A 98 9.32 -3.73 -9.60
C GLY A 98 9.55 -2.75 -8.46
N SER A 99 9.02 -1.56 -8.62
CA SER A 99 8.84 -0.59 -7.53
C SER A 99 7.45 -0.03 -7.59
N GLY A 100 6.81 0.05 -6.44
CA GLY A 100 5.45 0.54 -6.32
C GLY A 100 5.32 1.66 -5.31
N LYS A 101 4.36 2.51 -5.56
CA LYS A 101 3.89 3.55 -4.65
C LYS A 101 2.38 3.56 -4.66
N MET A 102 1.76 3.50 -3.49
CA MET A 102 0.32 3.54 -3.33
C MET A 102 -0.07 4.52 -2.24
N THR A 103 -1.05 5.38 -2.52
CA THR A 103 -1.57 6.36 -1.57
C THR A 103 -3.04 6.05 -1.29
N TYR A 104 -3.38 6.03 -0.01
CA TYR A 104 -4.71 5.69 0.49
C TYR A 104 -5.47 6.93 0.94
N PHE A 105 -6.78 6.93 0.72
CA PHE A 105 -7.70 8.03 1.01
C PHE A 105 -8.99 7.49 1.66
N GLY A 106 -8.85 6.65 2.66
CA GLY A 106 -9.97 6.02 3.35
C GLY A 106 -10.60 4.90 2.52
N ASP A 107 -11.59 5.22 1.72
CA ASP A 107 -12.39 4.29 0.90
C ASP A 107 -11.87 4.08 -0.53
N ARG A 108 -10.74 4.69 -0.87
CA ARG A 108 -10.10 4.57 -2.19
C ARG A 108 -8.58 4.64 -2.07
N PHE A 109 -7.91 4.19 -3.11
CA PHE A 109 -6.47 4.33 -3.26
C PHE A 109 -6.08 4.52 -4.72
N GLU A 110 -4.90 5.09 -4.90
CA GLU A 110 -4.26 5.28 -6.20
C GLU A 110 -2.81 4.82 -6.11
N GLY A 111 -2.33 4.16 -7.14
CA GLY A 111 -0.97 3.65 -7.16
C GLY A 111 -0.33 3.65 -8.53
N LEU A 112 0.98 3.59 -8.50
CA LEU A 112 1.83 3.45 -9.66
C LEU A 112 2.85 2.35 -9.39
N ILE A 113 3.01 1.44 -10.35
CA ILE A 113 4.01 0.39 -10.31
C ILE A 113 4.85 0.46 -11.58
N ASP A 114 6.14 0.62 -11.40
CA ASP A 114 7.12 0.52 -12.47
C ASP A 114 7.77 -0.86 -12.42
N THR A 115 7.74 -1.58 -13.53
CA THR A 115 8.30 -2.91 -13.64
C THR A 115 9.36 -2.94 -14.76
N VAL A 116 10.48 -3.58 -14.46
CA VAL A 116 11.59 -3.79 -15.40
C VAL A 116 11.83 -5.28 -15.52
N MET A 117 11.73 -5.80 -16.73
CA MET A 117 12.07 -7.18 -17.06
C MET A 117 13.40 -7.22 -17.81
N LEU A 118 14.35 -7.96 -17.23
CA LEU A 118 15.65 -8.21 -17.85
C LEU A 118 15.57 -9.50 -18.66
N GLN A 119 15.64 -9.39 -19.96
CA GLN A 119 15.58 -10.50 -20.90
C GLN A 119 16.90 -10.60 -21.68
N PRO A 120 17.28 -11.78 -22.21
CA PRO A 120 18.49 -11.92 -23.04
C PRO A 120 18.53 -11.02 -24.26
N GLN A 121 17.36 -10.63 -24.79
CA GLN A 121 17.21 -9.80 -25.98
C GLN A 121 17.11 -8.29 -25.66
N GLY A 122 17.11 -7.90 -24.38
CA GLY A 122 17.01 -6.50 -23.97
C GLY A 122 16.16 -6.31 -22.70
N THR A 123 15.99 -5.05 -22.36
CA THR A 123 15.21 -4.64 -21.18
C THR A 123 13.84 -4.15 -21.62
N MET A 124 12.79 -4.70 -21.00
CA MET A 124 11.41 -4.24 -21.18
C MET A 124 10.96 -3.49 -19.92
N THR A 125 10.38 -2.32 -20.11
CA THR A 125 9.79 -1.55 -19.01
C THR A 125 8.28 -1.50 -19.14
N MET A 126 7.59 -1.53 -18.01
CA MET A 126 6.14 -1.51 -17.95
C MET A 126 5.72 -0.60 -16.79
N LYS A 127 4.76 0.26 -17.06
CA LYS A 127 4.18 1.15 -16.06
C LYS A 127 2.72 0.78 -15.85
N THR A 128 2.35 0.48 -14.61
CA THR A 128 0.98 0.12 -14.24
C THR A 128 0.41 1.18 -13.31
N THR A 129 -0.70 1.78 -13.71
CA THR A 129 -1.50 2.64 -12.84
C THR A 129 -2.62 1.81 -12.24
N ILE A 130 -2.80 1.92 -10.93
CA ILE A 130 -3.83 1.19 -10.18
C ILE A 130 -4.71 2.19 -9.46
N MET A 131 -6.02 1.97 -9.53
CA MET A 131 -7.01 2.70 -8.76
C MET A 131 -7.95 1.71 -8.10
N GLY A 132 -8.23 1.89 -6.82
CA GLY A 132 -9.17 1.06 -6.07
C GLY A 132 -10.23 1.89 -5.39
N LYS A 133 -11.46 1.39 -5.40
CA LYS A 133 -12.60 1.98 -4.71
C LYS A 133 -13.31 0.91 -3.89
N ARG A 134 -13.57 1.23 -2.63
CA ARG A 134 -14.33 0.35 -1.75
C ARG A 134 -15.78 0.25 -2.22
N ILE A 135 -16.28 -0.97 -2.35
CA ILE A 135 -17.64 -1.26 -2.82
C ILE A 135 -18.50 -1.97 -1.77
N GLY A 136 -17.95 -2.28 -0.61
CA GLY A 136 -18.66 -2.92 0.49
C GLY A 136 -17.74 -3.65 1.45
N ASP A 137 -18.33 -4.45 2.32
CA ASP A 137 -17.59 -5.30 3.25
C ASP A 137 -17.16 -6.60 2.60
N CYS A 138 -16.12 -7.23 3.15
CA CYS A 138 -15.73 -8.58 2.77
C CYS A 138 -16.75 -9.61 3.25
N PRO A 139 -17.00 -10.68 2.49
CA PRO A 139 -17.88 -11.76 2.92
C PRO A 139 -17.30 -12.52 4.12
#